data_576aa856988c638010652c49002bb76e
#
_entry.id   576aa856988c638010652c49002bb76e
#
_cell.length_a   1.000
_cell.length_b   1.000
_cell.length_c   1.000
_cell.angle_alpha   90.00
_cell.angle_beta   90.00
_cell.angle_gamma   90.00
#
_symmetry.space_group_name_H-M   'P 1'
#
loop_
_entity.id
_entity.type
_entity.pdbx_description
1 polymer ?
#
loop_
_entity_poly.entity_id
_entity_poly.type
_entity_poly.pdbx_seq_one_letter_code
_entity_poly.pdbx_strand_id
1 'polypeptide(L)'
;MMKKIFFLFIFLYSCSNQSTIPKPQAFLYNELKEPDYVFYESNCGYSFFVNPKNDISSENCNIKIKNLSLNSTIYLSQVSVKNNFNLIDSDFIKKINENSTNAFSVNVSEFNDIENKVFAKYFSFTGNAPSNTRFYITDSISVYLKGSLYFDSKPNYDSLLPSVYFVNNEIRKMIQTFKWK
;
A
#
# COMPACT_ATOMS: atom_id res chain seq x y z
N MET A 1 71.90 3.35 13.85
CA MET A 1 70.93 2.70 12.94
C MET A 1 69.59 2.42 13.57
N MET A 2 69.45 2.16 14.84
CA MET A 2 68.18 1.80 15.53
C MET A 2 67.16 2.95 15.61
N LYS A 3 67.54 4.21 15.65
CA LYS A 3 66.54 5.33 15.72
C LYS A 3 65.73 5.57 14.47
N LYS A 4 66.18 5.13 13.28
CA LYS A 4 65.42 5.27 12.01
C LYS A 4 64.36 4.20 11.79
N ILE A 5 64.50 3.03 12.46
CA ILE A 5 63.54 1.94 12.36
C ILE A 5 62.30 2.20 13.21
N PHE A 6 62.43 2.95 14.33
CA PHE A 6 61.30 3.29 15.19
C PHE A 6 60.28 4.26 14.52
N PHE A 7 60.75 5.10 13.58
CA PHE A 7 59.89 6.03 12.89
C PHE A 7 59.05 5.39 11.77
N LEU A 8 59.46 4.21 11.31
CA LEU A 8 58.73 3.47 10.26
C LEU A 8 57.48 2.72 10.81
N PHE A 9 57.44 2.43 12.11
CA PHE A 9 56.32 1.69 12.75
C PHE A 9 55.12 2.57 13.09
N ILE A 10 55.25 3.92 13.07
CA ILE A 10 54.16 4.84 13.42
C ILE A 10 53.13 4.99 12.27
N PHE A 11 53.51 4.66 11.02
CA PHE A 11 52.63 4.79 9.87
C PHE A 11 51.64 3.62 9.68
N LEU A 12 51.72 2.57 10.49
CA LEU A 12 50.84 1.39 10.33
C LEU A 12 49.57 1.41 11.22
N TYR A 13 49.39 2.45 12.04
CA TYR A 13 48.20 2.57 12.90
C TYR A 13 47.07 3.45 12.30
N SER A 14 47.03 3.56 10.98
CA SER A 14 45.87 4.22 10.29
C SER A 14 44.83 3.19 9.86
N CYS A 15 44.41 2.31 10.77
CA CYS A 15 43.12 1.63 10.60
C CYS A 15 42.02 2.55 11.18
N SER A 16 41.50 3.44 10.37
CA SER A 16 40.27 4.14 10.70
C SER A 16 39.17 3.11 10.78
N ASN A 17 38.51 2.98 11.91
CA ASN A 17 37.22 2.33 12.04
C ASN A 17 36.22 3.13 11.18
N GLN A 18 36.22 2.90 9.85
CA GLN A 18 35.10 3.29 9.04
C GLN A 18 33.92 2.46 9.53
N SER A 19 33.01 3.11 10.23
CA SER A 19 31.66 2.56 10.39
C SER A 19 31.16 2.27 8.99
N THR A 20 31.17 1.01 8.61
CA THR A 20 30.55 0.57 7.36
C THR A 20 29.06 0.85 7.49
N ILE A 21 28.63 1.99 6.95
CA ILE A 21 27.21 2.26 6.72
C ILE A 21 26.74 1.09 5.86
N PRO A 22 25.78 0.27 6.32
CA PRO A 22 25.26 -0.81 5.51
C PRO A 22 24.80 -0.21 4.18
N LYS A 23 25.37 -0.69 3.07
CA LYS A 23 24.90 -0.28 1.76
C LYS A 23 23.40 -0.59 1.72
N PRO A 24 22.54 0.33 1.25
CA PRO A 24 21.14 0.01 1.01
C PRO A 24 21.10 -1.27 0.17
N GLN A 25 20.38 -2.28 0.63
CA GLN A 25 20.21 -3.49 -0.15
C GLN A 25 19.50 -3.05 -1.45
N ALA A 26 20.20 -3.20 -2.57
CA ALA A 26 19.57 -3.05 -3.87
C ALA A 26 18.60 -4.21 -4.02
N PHE A 27 17.31 -3.95 -3.85
CA PHE A 27 16.29 -4.92 -4.20
C PHE A 27 16.32 -5.11 -5.72
N LEU A 28 16.25 -6.37 -6.15
CA LEU A 28 16.00 -6.68 -7.56
C LEU A 28 14.68 -6.01 -7.94
N TYR A 29 14.79 -4.86 -8.61
CA TYR A 29 13.69 -4.21 -9.27
C TYR A 29 13.34 -5.08 -10.48
N ASN A 30 12.51 -6.10 -10.28
CA ASN A 30 11.76 -6.67 -11.38
C ASN A 30 10.97 -5.51 -11.94
N GLU A 31 11.19 -5.16 -13.21
CA GLU A 31 10.47 -4.11 -13.91
C GLU A 31 8.97 -4.42 -13.83
N LEU A 32 8.33 -3.95 -12.76
CA LEU A 32 6.88 -3.99 -12.61
C LEU A 32 6.32 -2.93 -13.55
N LYS A 33 6.14 -3.32 -14.82
CA LYS A 33 5.56 -2.44 -15.84
C LYS A 33 4.11 -2.14 -15.50
N GLU A 34 3.72 -0.90 -15.74
CA GLU A 34 2.31 -0.52 -15.64
C GLU A 34 1.47 -1.44 -16.53
N PRO A 35 0.42 -2.09 -15.98
CA PRO A 35 -0.39 -3.02 -16.76
C PRO A 35 -1.34 -2.29 -17.71
N ASP A 36 -1.72 -2.96 -18.78
CA ASP A 36 -2.85 -2.56 -19.63
C ASP A 36 -4.15 -2.89 -18.88
N TYR A 37 -4.62 -1.94 -18.09
CA TYR A 37 -5.79 -2.11 -17.23
C TYR A 37 -7.05 -2.46 -18.03
N VAL A 38 -7.84 -3.41 -17.51
CA VAL A 38 -9.10 -3.85 -18.10
C VAL A 38 -10.29 -3.40 -17.27
N PHE A 39 -11.42 -3.21 -17.90
CA PHE A 39 -12.66 -2.85 -17.25
C PHE A 39 -13.22 -4.03 -16.46
N TYR A 40 -13.53 -3.80 -15.19
CA TYR A 40 -14.21 -4.74 -14.29
C TYR A 40 -15.56 -4.15 -13.86
N GLU A 41 -16.61 -4.93 -14.01
CA GLU A 41 -17.96 -4.61 -13.61
C GLU A 41 -18.40 -5.53 -12.48
N SER A 42 -18.70 -4.93 -11.33
CA SER A 42 -19.22 -5.64 -10.17
C SER A 42 -20.72 -5.84 -10.24
N ASN A 43 -21.22 -6.98 -9.79
CA ASN A 43 -22.65 -7.21 -9.58
C ASN A 43 -23.23 -6.38 -8.42
N CYS A 44 -22.41 -5.58 -7.76
CA CYS A 44 -22.75 -4.79 -6.57
C CYS A 44 -22.97 -3.29 -6.88
N GLY A 45 -23.19 -2.94 -8.14
CA GLY A 45 -23.56 -1.59 -8.53
C GLY A 45 -22.40 -0.61 -8.69
N TYR A 46 -21.21 -1.09 -9.05
CA TYR A 46 -20.06 -0.24 -9.37
C TYR A 46 -19.09 -0.93 -10.33
N SER A 47 -18.23 -0.14 -10.95
CA SER A 47 -17.19 -0.58 -11.87
C SER A 47 -15.90 0.20 -11.70
N PHE A 48 -14.79 -0.37 -12.14
CA PHE A 48 -13.45 0.23 -12.12
C PHE A 48 -12.50 -0.50 -13.08
N PHE A 49 -11.31 0.04 -13.28
CA PHE A 49 -10.27 -0.65 -14.05
C PHE A 49 -9.33 -1.42 -13.12
N VAL A 50 -8.92 -2.61 -13.57
CA VAL A 50 -8.08 -3.53 -12.80
C VAL A 50 -6.98 -4.14 -13.67
N ASN A 51 -5.88 -4.56 -13.06
CA ASN A 51 -4.81 -5.30 -13.73
C ASN A 51 -5.33 -6.68 -14.17
N PRO A 52 -5.25 -7.04 -15.46
CA PRO A 52 -5.74 -8.33 -15.97
C PRO A 52 -5.02 -9.56 -15.40
N LYS A 53 -3.87 -9.37 -14.75
CA LYS A 53 -3.13 -10.46 -14.08
C LYS A 53 -3.64 -10.76 -12.67
N ASN A 54 -4.59 -9.99 -12.17
CA ASN A 54 -5.18 -10.19 -10.86
C ASN A 54 -6.37 -11.16 -10.94
N ASP A 55 -6.42 -12.13 -10.05
CA ASP A 55 -7.57 -13.00 -9.85
C ASP A 55 -8.62 -12.28 -9.00
N ILE A 56 -9.85 -12.18 -9.50
CA ILE A 56 -10.94 -11.52 -8.80
C ILE A 56 -11.99 -12.54 -8.38
N SER A 57 -12.35 -12.53 -7.11
CA SER A 57 -13.49 -13.27 -6.58
C SER A 57 -14.41 -12.34 -5.81
N SER A 58 -15.72 -12.57 -5.90
CA SER A 58 -16.74 -11.74 -5.25
C SER A 58 -17.78 -12.64 -4.55
N GLU A 59 -18.06 -12.32 -3.30
CA GLU A 59 -19.08 -12.95 -2.49
C GLU A 59 -19.81 -11.90 -1.65
N ASN A 60 -21.14 -11.81 -1.78
CA ASN A 60 -21.97 -10.86 -1.01
C ASN A 60 -21.42 -9.42 -1.01
N CYS A 61 -20.99 -8.92 -2.17
CA CYS A 61 -20.37 -7.62 -2.35
C CYS A 61 -19.03 -7.40 -1.59
N ASN A 62 -18.43 -8.48 -1.10
CA ASN A 62 -17.03 -8.47 -0.70
C ASN A 62 -16.19 -8.97 -1.88
N ILE A 63 -15.28 -8.12 -2.36
CA ILE A 63 -14.40 -8.45 -3.48
C ILE A 63 -13.00 -8.69 -2.97
N LYS A 64 -12.38 -9.73 -3.51
CA LYS A 64 -10.99 -10.08 -3.27
C LYS A 64 -10.25 -10.03 -4.60
N ILE A 65 -9.25 -9.18 -4.68
CA ILE A 65 -8.39 -8.99 -5.86
C ILE A 65 -7.02 -9.49 -5.48
N LYS A 66 -6.60 -10.63 -6.02
CA LYS A 66 -5.35 -11.29 -5.67
C LYS A 66 -4.34 -11.22 -6.80
N ASN A 67 -3.13 -10.73 -6.50
CA ASN A 67 -1.98 -10.80 -7.38
C ASN A 67 -1.05 -11.92 -6.90
N LEU A 68 -1.04 -13.04 -7.64
CA LEU A 68 -0.26 -14.23 -7.28
C LEU A 68 1.25 -13.97 -7.36
N SER A 69 1.70 -13.19 -8.33
CA SER A 69 3.13 -12.92 -8.55
C SER A 69 3.75 -12.05 -7.45
N LEU A 70 2.93 -11.20 -6.81
CA LEU A 70 3.35 -10.30 -5.74
C LEU A 70 2.94 -10.81 -4.35
N ASN A 71 2.24 -11.94 -4.28
CA ASN A 71 1.63 -12.46 -3.04
C ASN A 71 0.83 -11.38 -2.30
N SER A 72 0.09 -10.57 -3.05
CA SER A 72 -0.71 -9.47 -2.50
C SER A 72 -2.20 -9.69 -2.71
N THR A 73 -2.99 -9.17 -1.79
CA THR A 73 -4.45 -9.23 -1.87
C THR A 73 -5.05 -7.90 -1.44
N ILE A 74 -5.91 -7.35 -2.29
CA ILE A 74 -6.77 -6.21 -1.97
C ILE A 74 -8.14 -6.77 -1.60
N TYR A 75 -8.62 -6.43 -0.42
CA TYR A 75 -9.98 -6.74 0.02
C TYR A 75 -10.84 -5.51 -0.07
N LEU A 76 -12.00 -5.62 -0.71
CA LEU A 76 -13.04 -4.61 -0.74
C LEU A 76 -14.26 -5.15 0.00
N SER A 77 -14.81 -4.37 0.92
CA SER A 77 -16.01 -4.73 1.70
C SER A 77 -17.01 -3.59 1.66
N GLN A 78 -18.22 -3.90 1.19
CA GLN A 78 -19.29 -2.94 1.05
C GLN A 78 -20.13 -2.86 2.32
N VAL A 79 -20.42 -1.64 2.75
CA VAL A 79 -21.31 -1.33 3.87
C VAL A 79 -22.40 -0.38 3.39
N SER A 80 -23.66 -0.70 3.66
CA SER A 80 -24.77 0.19 3.36
C SER A 80 -24.84 1.32 4.38
N VAL A 81 -24.93 2.54 3.88
CA VAL A 81 -25.16 3.75 4.70
C VAL A 81 -26.66 3.94 4.91
N LYS A 82 -27.09 4.00 6.17
CA LYS A 82 -28.49 4.19 6.60
C LYS A 82 -28.55 5.28 7.65
N ASN A 83 -28.28 6.52 7.27
CA ASN A 83 -28.15 7.67 8.20
C ASN A 83 -27.05 7.49 9.28
N ASN A 84 -26.11 6.59 9.07
CA ASN A 84 -25.06 6.23 10.02
C ASN A 84 -23.65 6.44 9.46
N PHE A 85 -23.50 7.32 8.48
CA PHE A 85 -22.21 7.60 7.82
C PHE A 85 -21.10 7.93 8.85
N ASN A 86 -21.38 8.85 9.78
CA ASN A 86 -20.40 9.27 10.80
C ASN A 86 -19.93 8.09 11.68
N LEU A 87 -20.82 7.14 11.98
CA LEU A 87 -20.46 5.96 12.77
C LEU A 87 -19.53 5.03 11.96
N ILE A 88 -19.86 4.79 10.68
CA ILE A 88 -19.04 3.95 9.77
C ILE A 88 -17.67 4.58 9.57
N ASP A 89 -17.61 5.90 9.34
CA ASP A 89 -16.35 6.62 9.14
C ASP A 89 -15.50 6.64 10.42
N SER A 90 -16.13 6.88 11.58
CA SER A 90 -15.44 6.82 12.88
C SER A 90 -14.85 5.43 13.17
N ASP A 91 -15.59 4.35 12.87
CA ASP A 91 -15.09 2.98 12.97
C ASP A 91 -13.90 2.73 12.01
N PHE A 92 -14.00 3.25 10.78
CA PHE A 92 -12.90 3.17 9.83
C PHE A 92 -11.66 3.91 10.33
N ILE A 93 -11.78 5.13 10.83
CA ILE A 93 -10.66 5.92 11.38
C ILE A 93 -10.05 5.22 12.61
N LYS A 94 -10.88 4.61 13.47
CA LYS A 94 -10.36 3.76 14.57
C LYS A 94 -9.46 2.64 14.04
N LYS A 95 -9.87 1.95 12.97
CA LYS A 95 -9.05 0.92 12.31
C LYS A 95 -7.77 1.47 11.67
N ILE A 96 -7.77 2.70 11.17
CA ILE A 96 -6.57 3.40 10.71
C ILE A 96 -5.59 3.60 11.88
N ASN A 97 -6.08 4.11 13.02
CA ASN A 97 -5.26 4.34 14.21
C ASN A 97 -4.65 3.03 14.76
N GLU A 98 -5.45 1.96 14.85
CA GLU A 98 -4.97 0.64 15.23
C GLU A 98 -3.86 0.12 14.28
N ASN A 99 -4.03 0.30 12.97
CA ASN A 99 -3.08 -0.11 11.95
C ASN A 99 -1.79 0.72 11.97
N SER A 100 -1.85 1.97 12.43
CA SER A 100 -0.71 2.88 12.49
C SER A 100 0.24 2.63 13.66
N THR A 101 -0.13 1.81 14.63
CA THR A 101 0.63 1.59 15.87
C THR A 101 2.09 1.15 15.62
N ASN A 102 2.33 0.36 14.56
CA ASN A 102 3.65 -0.12 14.19
C ASN A 102 4.18 0.53 12.90
N ALA A 103 3.51 1.57 12.41
CA ALA A 103 3.95 2.32 11.24
C ALA A 103 4.94 3.43 11.63
N PHE A 104 5.91 3.72 10.76
CA PHE A 104 6.80 4.88 10.91
C PHE A 104 6.10 6.17 10.50
N SER A 105 5.26 6.11 9.46
CA SER A 105 4.44 7.24 9.03
C SER A 105 3.17 6.78 8.33
N VAL A 106 2.19 7.69 8.28
CA VAL A 106 0.93 7.51 7.56
C VAL A 106 0.77 8.67 6.61
N ASN A 107 0.71 8.38 5.31
CA ASN A 107 0.42 9.37 4.28
C ASN A 107 -1.06 9.27 3.89
N VAL A 108 -1.73 10.42 3.82
CA VAL A 108 -3.15 10.51 3.49
C VAL A 108 -3.32 11.25 2.18
N SER A 109 -4.18 10.72 1.30
CA SER A 109 -4.59 11.36 0.05
C SER A 109 -6.10 11.29 -0.10
N GLU A 110 -6.69 12.30 -0.72
CA GLU A 110 -8.12 12.37 -0.99
C GLU A 110 -8.35 12.46 -2.51
N PHE A 111 -9.44 11.86 -2.94
CA PHE A 111 -9.93 11.94 -4.31
C PHE A 111 -11.41 12.30 -4.27
N ASN A 112 -11.79 13.35 -5.02
CA ASN A 112 -13.16 13.84 -5.05
C ASN A 112 -13.58 14.06 -6.50
N ASP A 113 -14.48 13.21 -6.97
CA ASP A 113 -15.18 13.36 -8.26
C ASP A 113 -16.65 13.71 -7.96
N ILE A 114 -16.95 15.00 -8.01
CA ILE A 114 -18.27 15.53 -7.67
C ILE A 114 -19.31 15.11 -8.71
N GLU A 115 -18.94 15.05 -9.99
CA GLU A 115 -19.83 14.69 -11.10
C GLU A 115 -20.33 13.25 -10.97
N ASN A 116 -19.43 12.31 -10.66
CA ASN A 116 -19.73 10.90 -10.50
C ASN A 116 -20.08 10.53 -9.04
N LYS A 117 -20.10 11.50 -8.11
CA LYS A 117 -20.29 11.29 -6.66
C LYS A 117 -19.36 10.24 -6.07
N VAL A 118 -18.09 10.27 -6.47
CA VAL A 118 -17.07 9.36 -5.97
C VAL A 118 -16.15 10.14 -5.04
N PHE A 119 -16.20 9.82 -3.76
CA PHE A 119 -15.37 10.41 -2.73
C PHE A 119 -14.52 9.31 -2.11
N ALA A 120 -13.21 9.48 -2.13
CA ALA A 120 -12.32 8.47 -1.58
C ALA A 120 -11.23 9.09 -0.69
N LYS A 121 -10.86 8.33 0.32
CA LYS A 121 -9.72 8.65 1.17
C LYS A 121 -8.81 7.44 1.27
N TYR A 122 -7.54 7.69 1.06
CA TYR A 122 -6.51 6.68 0.92
C TYR A 122 -5.41 6.92 1.95
N PHE A 123 -5.07 5.88 2.71
CA PHE A 123 -4.05 5.88 3.75
C PHE A 123 -2.96 4.88 3.40
N SER A 124 -1.74 5.34 3.20
CA SER A 124 -0.59 4.46 3.02
C SER A 124 0.33 4.51 4.23
N PHE A 125 0.75 3.33 4.69
CA PHE A 125 1.56 3.17 5.89
C PHE A 125 2.98 2.75 5.49
N THR A 126 3.98 3.44 6.02
CA THR A 126 5.38 3.04 5.92
C THR A 126 5.79 2.27 7.17
N GLY A 127 6.65 1.26 7.00
CA GLY A 127 7.07 0.40 8.10
C GLY A 127 6.22 -0.86 8.26
N ASN A 128 6.32 -1.52 9.41
CA ASN A 128 5.74 -2.85 9.65
C ASN A 128 4.25 -2.77 10.07
N ALA A 129 3.45 -2.02 9.35
CA ALA A 129 2.00 -2.01 9.58
C ALA A 129 1.35 -3.33 9.14
N PRO A 130 0.31 -3.82 9.84
CA PRO A 130 -0.43 -5.03 9.45
C PRO A 130 -1.03 -4.96 8.04
N SER A 131 -1.47 -3.79 7.62
CA SER A 131 -1.90 -3.49 6.24
C SER A 131 -1.10 -2.29 5.73
N ASN A 132 -0.49 -2.42 4.55
CA ASN A 132 0.31 -1.35 3.96
C ASN A 132 -0.56 -0.22 3.40
N THR A 133 -1.82 -0.50 3.10
CA THR A 133 -2.76 0.49 2.56
C THR A 133 -4.17 0.18 3.00
N ARG A 134 -4.87 1.23 3.45
CA ARG A 134 -6.31 1.22 3.69
C ARG A 134 -6.94 2.40 2.98
N PHE A 135 -8.16 2.22 2.48
CA PHE A 135 -8.90 3.27 1.81
C PHE A 135 -10.39 3.04 1.92
N TYR A 136 -11.15 4.07 1.59
CA TYR A 136 -12.57 3.91 1.32
C TYR A 136 -12.97 4.67 0.07
N ILE A 137 -14.08 4.24 -0.52
CA ILE A 137 -14.78 4.92 -1.62
C ILE A 137 -16.25 5.00 -1.23
N THR A 138 -16.87 6.16 -1.36
CA THR A 138 -18.26 6.37 -0.95
C THR A 138 -18.96 7.35 -1.89
N ASP A 139 -20.28 7.21 -1.99
CA ASP A 139 -21.18 8.25 -2.57
C ASP A 139 -21.66 9.24 -1.51
N SER A 140 -21.22 9.07 -0.24
CA SER A 140 -21.61 9.82 0.95
C SER A 140 -23.07 9.67 1.40
N ILE A 141 -23.86 8.86 0.69
CA ILE A 141 -25.33 8.76 0.93
C ILE A 141 -25.77 7.32 1.21
N SER A 142 -25.36 6.37 0.36
CA SER A 142 -25.92 5.02 0.39
C SER A 142 -24.88 3.91 0.56
N VAL A 143 -23.65 4.14 0.09
CA VAL A 143 -22.61 3.10 0.05
C VAL A 143 -21.29 3.61 0.62
N TYR A 144 -20.66 2.76 1.42
CA TYR A 144 -19.31 2.94 1.92
C TYR A 144 -18.51 1.66 1.64
N LEU A 145 -17.60 1.72 0.66
CA LEU A 145 -16.74 0.62 0.26
C LEU A 145 -15.39 0.74 0.96
N LYS A 146 -15.07 -0.18 1.87
CA LYS A 146 -13.80 -0.23 2.60
C LYS A 146 -12.80 -1.09 1.83
N GLY A 147 -11.56 -0.61 1.67
CA GLY A 147 -10.48 -1.32 1.03
C GLY A 147 -9.27 -1.51 1.94
N SER A 148 -8.58 -2.65 1.80
CA SER A 148 -7.34 -2.93 2.53
C SER A 148 -6.40 -3.80 1.71
N LEU A 149 -5.10 -3.47 1.73
CA LEU A 149 -4.05 -4.23 1.04
C LEU A 149 -3.26 -5.05 2.06
N TYR A 150 -3.10 -6.35 1.78
CA TYR A 150 -2.24 -7.26 2.54
C TYR A 150 -1.26 -7.99 1.62
N PHE A 151 -0.09 -8.32 2.17
CA PHE A 151 0.88 -9.21 1.55
C PHE A 151 0.99 -10.51 2.37
N ASP A 152 0.92 -11.66 1.67
CA ASP A 152 1.05 -13.00 2.26
C ASP A 152 2.54 -13.33 2.49
N SER A 153 3.28 -12.46 3.19
CA SER A 153 4.70 -12.63 3.48
C SER A 153 5.01 -12.16 4.91
N LYS A 154 6.10 -12.68 5.49
CA LYS A 154 6.59 -12.14 6.76
C LYS A 154 6.88 -10.66 6.59
N PRO A 155 6.46 -9.81 7.54
CA PRO A 155 6.64 -8.38 7.43
C PRO A 155 8.14 -8.04 7.38
N ASN A 156 8.61 -7.70 6.20
CA ASN A 156 9.85 -7.01 5.95
C ASN A 156 9.52 -5.91 4.96
N TYR A 157 9.12 -4.77 5.50
CA TYR A 157 8.66 -3.64 4.70
C TYR A 157 9.64 -3.25 3.61
N ASP A 158 10.94 -3.20 3.91
CA ASP A 158 11.95 -2.77 2.95
C ASP A 158 12.01 -3.68 1.72
N SER A 159 11.86 -5.00 1.91
CA SER A 159 11.83 -5.95 0.79
C SER A 159 10.53 -5.89 -0.01
N LEU A 160 9.43 -5.50 0.63
CA LEU A 160 8.12 -5.36 -0.01
C LEU A 160 7.92 -4.02 -0.72
N LEU A 161 8.76 -3.02 -0.46
CA LEU A 161 8.55 -1.64 -0.91
C LEU A 161 8.26 -1.50 -2.41
N PRO A 162 8.96 -2.17 -3.36
CA PRO A 162 8.63 -2.11 -4.78
C PRO A 162 7.22 -2.66 -5.07
N SER A 163 6.84 -3.78 -4.43
CA SER A 163 5.52 -4.40 -4.59
C SER A 163 4.42 -3.55 -3.98
N VAL A 164 4.66 -2.96 -2.81
CA VAL A 164 3.75 -1.99 -2.16
C VAL A 164 3.51 -0.80 -3.07
N TYR A 165 4.57 -0.23 -3.64
CA TYR A 165 4.45 0.90 -4.56
C TYR A 165 3.63 0.54 -5.80
N PHE A 166 3.90 -0.61 -6.42
CA PHE A 166 3.19 -1.08 -7.60
C PHE A 166 1.69 -1.28 -7.32
N VAL A 167 1.33 -2.04 -6.28
CA VAL A 167 -0.07 -2.30 -5.94
C VAL A 167 -0.79 -1.02 -5.49
N ASN A 168 -0.09 -0.09 -4.86
CA ASN A 168 -0.62 1.22 -4.54
C ASN A 168 -1.02 2.03 -5.78
N ASN A 169 -0.26 1.93 -6.87
CA ASN A 169 -0.63 2.55 -8.15
C ASN A 169 -1.86 1.86 -8.76
N GLU A 170 -1.98 0.53 -8.65
CA GLU A 170 -3.21 -0.19 -9.05
C GLU A 170 -4.44 0.29 -8.25
N ILE A 171 -4.31 0.46 -6.93
CA ILE A 171 -5.40 0.98 -6.09
C ILE A 171 -5.77 2.42 -6.49
N ARG A 172 -4.79 3.28 -6.75
CA ARG A 172 -5.05 4.64 -7.23
C ARG A 172 -5.76 4.64 -8.58
N LYS A 173 -5.35 3.78 -9.50
CA LYS A 173 -6.02 3.61 -10.80
C LYS A 173 -7.47 3.16 -10.62
N MET A 174 -7.70 2.19 -9.73
CA MET A 174 -9.05 1.75 -9.35
C MET A 174 -9.91 2.92 -8.86
N ILE A 175 -9.41 3.71 -7.90
CA ILE A 175 -10.14 4.86 -7.35
C ILE A 175 -10.44 5.91 -8.43
N GLN A 176 -9.46 6.24 -9.27
CA GLN A 176 -9.60 7.26 -10.33
C GLN A 176 -10.58 6.86 -11.44
N THR A 177 -10.78 5.56 -11.64
CA THR A 177 -11.66 5.02 -12.68
C THR A 177 -12.97 4.48 -12.15
N PHE A 178 -13.17 4.63 -10.84
CA PHE A 178 -14.36 4.11 -10.16
C PHE A 178 -15.63 4.83 -10.60
N LYS A 179 -16.70 4.07 -10.81
CA LYS A 179 -18.03 4.60 -11.14
C LYS A 179 -19.11 3.80 -10.43
N TRP A 180 -20.05 4.51 -9.85
CA TRP A 180 -21.34 3.94 -9.43
C TRP A 180 -22.21 3.67 -10.65
N LYS A 181 -23.13 2.70 -10.53
CA LYS A 181 -24.17 2.40 -11.53
C LYS A 181 -25.52 2.95 -11.10
#